data_ea9a03f128cbd0c5c106c1d770caad18
#
_entry.id   ea9a03f128cbd0c5c106c1d770caad18
#
_cell.length_a   1.000
_cell.length_b   1.000
_cell.length_c   1.000
_cell.angle_alpha   90.00
_cell.angle_beta   90.00
_cell.angle_gamma   90.00
#
_symmetry.space_group_name_H-M   'P 1'
#
loop_
_entity.id
_entity.type
_entity.pdbx_description
1 polymer ?
#
loop_
_entity_poly.entity_id
_entity_poly.type
_entity_poly.pdbx_seq_one_letter_code
_entity_poly.pdbx_strand_id
1 'polypeptide(L)'
;MNTNLLIINNHDSFTYNLVDLIRQFDVPFSVVNVEQLNLDEVDNFSHILISPGPDVPSAYPQLFAMLERYQHRKSILGVCLGHQTLCQFFGATLYNLPQVRHGQARQIKVRSNSALFFGLPTQFQIGLYHSWAVSQQDFPPQLEITATCEDDVIMAMQHRHLPIFGVQFHPESYISEQGKALIANWLKT
;
A
#
# COMPACT_ATOMS: atom_id res chain seq x y z
N MET A 1 16.33 6.42 -14.07
CA MET A 1 15.09 7.04 -14.63
C MET A 1 14.59 8.02 -13.59
N ASN A 2 14.06 9.18 -14.00
CA ASN A 2 13.48 10.11 -13.01
C ASN A 2 12.16 9.52 -12.52
N THR A 3 12.01 9.39 -11.21
CA THR A 3 10.75 8.95 -10.58
C THR A 3 9.66 9.98 -10.87
N ASN A 4 8.53 9.54 -11.44
CA ASN A 4 7.32 10.33 -11.63
C ASN A 4 6.15 9.51 -11.06
N LEU A 5 5.40 10.08 -10.12
CA LEU A 5 4.46 9.36 -9.28
C LEU A 5 3.01 9.70 -9.63
N LEU A 6 2.18 8.68 -9.84
CA LEU A 6 0.73 8.78 -9.85
C LEU A 6 0.16 8.37 -8.49
N ILE A 7 -0.62 9.22 -7.87
CA ILE A 7 -1.39 8.92 -6.66
C ILE A 7 -2.86 8.75 -7.07
N ILE A 8 -3.40 7.55 -6.88
CA ILE A 8 -4.81 7.26 -7.14
C ILE A 8 -5.57 7.47 -5.83
N ASN A 9 -6.47 8.46 -5.82
CA ASN A 9 -7.28 8.82 -4.67
C ASN A 9 -8.59 8.02 -4.66
N ASN A 10 -8.78 7.19 -3.66
CA ASN A 10 -9.98 6.40 -3.42
C ASN A 10 -10.95 7.08 -2.42
N HIS A 11 -10.97 8.42 -2.40
CA HIS A 11 -11.86 9.24 -1.57
C HIS A 11 -11.66 9.07 -0.06
N ASP A 12 -10.42 8.83 0.35
CA ASP A 12 -10.05 8.79 1.77
C ASP A 12 -9.45 10.12 2.23
N SER A 13 -9.82 10.57 3.43
CA SER A 13 -9.26 11.79 4.02
C SER A 13 -7.74 11.70 4.23
N PHE A 14 -7.19 10.52 4.49
CA PHE A 14 -5.76 10.28 4.64
C PHE A 14 -4.97 10.37 3.32
N THR A 15 -5.64 10.37 2.16
CA THR A 15 -4.94 10.55 0.88
C THR A 15 -4.13 11.84 0.86
N TYR A 16 -4.67 12.93 1.40
CA TYR A 16 -3.94 14.20 1.42
C TYR A 16 -2.81 14.22 2.43
N ASN A 17 -2.88 13.44 3.51
CA ASN A 17 -1.74 13.23 4.41
C ASN A 17 -0.60 12.46 3.70
N LEU A 18 -0.94 11.48 2.84
CA LEU A 18 0.04 10.83 1.95
C LEU A 18 0.65 11.84 0.96
N VAL A 19 -0.17 12.70 0.36
CA VAL A 19 0.31 13.78 -0.52
C VAL A 19 1.28 14.70 0.21
N ASP A 20 0.96 15.10 1.44
CA ASP A 20 1.84 15.95 2.26
C ASP A 20 3.14 15.24 2.65
N LEU A 21 3.08 13.92 2.87
CA LEU A 21 4.27 13.11 3.09
C LEU A 21 5.14 13.04 1.82
N ILE A 22 4.53 12.84 0.65
CA ILE A 22 5.22 12.79 -0.66
C ILE A 22 5.84 14.14 -1.02
N ARG A 23 5.20 15.28 -0.70
CA ARG A 23 5.76 16.62 -0.93
C ARG A 23 7.09 16.88 -0.22
N GLN A 24 7.44 16.07 0.77
CA GLN A 24 8.74 16.16 1.46
C GLN A 24 9.89 15.56 0.64
N PHE A 25 9.58 14.94 -0.50
CA PHE A 25 10.56 14.39 -1.43
C PHE A 25 10.55 15.22 -2.72
N ASP A 26 11.71 15.34 -3.34
CA ASP A 26 11.85 16.03 -4.63
C ASP A 26 11.46 15.10 -5.79
N VAL A 27 10.16 14.74 -5.83
CA VAL A 27 9.59 13.82 -6.82
C VAL A 27 8.33 14.46 -7.41
N PRO A 28 8.25 14.63 -8.74
CA PRO A 28 7.03 15.08 -9.38
C PRO A 28 5.92 14.05 -9.21
N PHE A 29 4.72 14.53 -8.92
CA PHE A 29 3.56 13.67 -8.77
C PHE A 29 2.27 14.30 -9.30
N SER A 30 1.31 13.45 -9.64
CA SER A 30 -0.07 13.84 -9.96
C SER A 30 -1.03 13.06 -9.07
N VAL A 31 -2.15 13.67 -8.73
CA VAL A 31 -3.25 13.03 -8.00
C VAL A 31 -4.45 12.93 -8.91
N VAL A 32 -5.05 11.74 -9.00
CA VAL A 32 -6.27 11.50 -9.79
C VAL A 32 -7.28 10.73 -8.94
N ASN A 33 -8.55 11.13 -8.99
CA ASN A 33 -9.60 10.33 -8.37
C ASN A 33 -9.81 9.03 -9.17
N VAL A 34 -10.12 7.95 -8.48
CA VAL A 34 -10.18 6.61 -9.09
C VAL A 34 -11.17 6.52 -10.25
N GLU A 35 -12.29 7.23 -10.19
CA GLU A 35 -13.30 7.29 -11.27
C GLU A 35 -12.84 8.09 -12.51
N GLN A 36 -11.81 8.92 -12.35
CA GLN A 36 -11.20 9.72 -13.41
C GLN A 36 -9.93 9.10 -13.98
N LEU A 37 -9.56 7.90 -13.48
CA LEU A 37 -8.34 7.21 -13.89
C LEU A 37 -8.38 6.89 -15.39
N ASN A 38 -7.54 7.56 -16.16
CA ASN A 38 -7.31 7.26 -17.56
C ASN A 38 -6.13 6.31 -17.70
N LEU A 39 -6.39 5.07 -18.10
CA LEU A 39 -5.35 4.04 -18.22
C LEU A 39 -4.25 4.42 -19.21
N ASP A 40 -4.56 5.17 -20.28
CA ASP A 40 -3.54 5.53 -21.26
C ASP A 40 -2.56 6.59 -20.73
N GLU A 41 -2.96 7.38 -19.76
CA GLU A 41 -2.09 8.38 -19.10
C GLU A 41 -1.16 7.77 -18.06
N VAL A 42 -1.47 6.58 -17.53
CA VAL A 42 -0.63 5.86 -16.55
C VAL A 42 0.76 5.56 -17.11
N ASP A 43 0.91 5.45 -18.43
CA ASP A 43 2.21 5.24 -19.07
C ASP A 43 3.23 6.36 -18.75
N ASN A 44 2.77 7.58 -18.47
CA ASN A 44 3.62 8.73 -18.15
C ASN A 44 4.28 8.64 -16.76
N PHE A 45 3.88 7.69 -15.92
CA PHE A 45 4.37 7.55 -14.56
C PHE A 45 5.24 6.30 -14.41
N SER A 46 6.26 6.36 -13.56
CA SER A 46 7.09 5.21 -13.20
C SER A 46 6.57 4.49 -11.95
N HIS A 47 5.95 5.24 -11.04
CA HIS A 47 5.44 4.77 -9.76
C HIS A 47 3.95 5.05 -9.64
N ILE A 48 3.23 4.12 -8.98
CA ILE A 48 1.79 4.25 -8.69
C ILE A 48 1.56 4.01 -7.20
N LEU A 49 0.93 4.96 -6.53
CA LEU A 49 0.45 4.82 -5.16
C LEU A 49 -1.07 4.68 -5.17
N ILE A 50 -1.56 3.56 -4.67
CA ILE A 50 -2.99 3.32 -4.46
C ILE A 50 -3.31 3.70 -3.02
N SER A 51 -4.10 4.75 -2.83
CA SER A 51 -4.40 5.33 -1.53
C SER A 51 -5.31 4.42 -0.67
N PRO A 52 -5.43 4.71 0.64
CA PRO A 52 -6.56 4.24 1.41
C PRO A 52 -7.90 4.58 0.76
N GLY A 53 -8.97 3.94 1.20
CA GLY A 53 -10.31 4.20 0.71
C GLY A 53 -11.37 3.56 1.60
N PRO A 54 -12.62 4.02 1.53
CA PRO A 54 -13.74 3.33 2.14
C PRO A 54 -14.05 2.03 1.39
N ASP A 55 -14.93 1.21 1.96
CA ASP A 55 -15.39 -0.05 1.39
C ASP A 55 -14.31 -1.14 1.23
N VAL A 56 -14.50 -1.98 0.24
CA VAL A 56 -13.64 -3.11 -0.12
C VAL A 56 -13.16 -2.98 -1.57
N PRO A 57 -12.07 -3.66 -1.97
CA PRO A 57 -11.50 -3.53 -3.32
C PRO A 57 -12.48 -3.75 -4.48
N SER A 58 -13.49 -4.60 -4.32
CA SER A 58 -14.49 -4.88 -5.37
C SER A 58 -15.35 -3.67 -5.75
N ALA A 59 -15.39 -2.62 -4.91
CA ALA A 59 -16.04 -1.35 -5.22
C ALA A 59 -15.25 -0.50 -6.24
N TYR A 60 -13.99 -0.89 -6.54
CA TYR A 60 -13.06 -0.12 -7.37
C TYR A 60 -12.53 -0.93 -8.56
N PRO A 61 -13.38 -1.35 -9.52
CA PRO A 61 -12.96 -2.18 -10.66
C PRO A 61 -11.87 -1.51 -11.52
N GLN A 62 -11.78 -0.18 -11.52
CA GLN A 62 -10.75 0.57 -12.24
C GLN A 62 -9.32 0.22 -11.74
N LEU A 63 -9.16 -0.06 -10.45
CA LEU A 63 -7.87 -0.45 -9.89
C LEU A 63 -7.42 -1.81 -10.43
N PHE A 64 -8.34 -2.77 -10.56
CA PHE A 64 -8.03 -4.08 -11.14
C PHE A 64 -7.64 -3.97 -12.62
N ALA A 65 -8.36 -3.18 -13.40
CA ALA A 65 -8.03 -2.93 -14.81
C ALA A 65 -6.64 -2.26 -14.96
N MET A 66 -6.32 -1.31 -14.07
CA MET A 66 -5.00 -0.68 -14.03
C MET A 66 -3.91 -1.69 -13.68
N LEU A 67 -4.11 -2.53 -12.66
CA LEU A 67 -3.16 -3.56 -12.25
C LEU A 67 -2.93 -4.59 -13.36
N GLU A 68 -3.98 -5.04 -14.05
CA GLU A 68 -3.87 -5.98 -15.16
C GLU A 68 -2.97 -5.44 -16.28
N ARG A 69 -3.07 -4.15 -16.58
CA ARG A 69 -2.28 -3.51 -17.64
C ARG A 69 -0.85 -3.16 -17.22
N TYR A 70 -0.62 -2.82 -15.93
CA TYR A 70 0.60 -2.13 -15.51
C TYR A 70 1.47 -2.85 -14.48
N GLN A 71 1.02 -3.97 -13.89
CA GLN A 71 1.76 -4.70 -12.85
C GLN A 71 3.21 -5.07 -13.22
N HIS A 72 3.47 -5.31 -14.52
CA HIS A 72 4.81 -5.70 -15.00
C HIS A 72 5.70 -4.52 -15.38
N ARG A 73 5.19 -3.29 -15.32
CA ARG A 73 5.86 -2.11 -15.91
C ARG A 73 6.06 -0.96 -14.94
N LYS A 74 5.44 -1.02 -13.77
CA LYS A 74 5.43 0.09 -12.80
C LYS A 74 5.79 -0.41 -11.40
N SER A 75 6.45 0.47 -10.62
CA SER A 75 6.56 0.24 -9.18
C SER A 75 5.25 0.66 -8.51
N ILE A 76 4.65 -0.24 -7.72
CA ILE A 76 3.31 -0.03 -7.16
C ILE A 76 3.34 -0.19 -5.65
N LEU A 77 2.83 0.81 -4.92
CA LEU A 77 2.57 0.74 -3.49
C LEU A 77 1.09 0.88 -3.20
N GLY A 78 0.51 -0.09 -2.51
CA GLY A 78 -0.84 -0.02 -1.97
C GLY A 78 -0.84 0.28 -0.47
N VAL A 79 -1.66 1.24 -0.04
CA VAL A 79 -1.84 1.61 1.37
C VAL A 79 -3.27 1.27 1.80
N CYS A 80 -3.44 0.52 2.86
CA CYS A 80 -4.72 0.11 3.45
C CYS A 80 -5.62 -0.58 2.41
N LEU A 81 -6.64 0.10 1.87
CA LEU A 81 -7.45 -0.40 0.75
C LEU A 81 -6.57 -0.80 -0.45
N GLY A 82 -5.56 0.00 -0.78
CA GLY A 82 -4.63 -0.32 -1.86
C GLY A 82 -3.86 -1.62 -1.63
N HIS A 83 -3.42 -1.88 -0.39
CA HIS A 83 -2.81 -3.16 -0.01
C HIS A 83 -3.79 -4.33 -0.19
N GLN A 84 -5.03 -4.17 0.28
CA GLN A 84 -6.08 -5.18 0.13
C GLN A 84 -6.39 -5.44 -1.35
N THR A 85 -6.43 -4.37 -2.17
CA THR A 85 -6.64 -4.47 -3.62
C THR A 85 -5.52 -5.29 -4.29
N LEU A 86 -4.26 -5.01 -3.97
CA LEU A 86 -3.12 -5.78 -4.48
C LEU A 86 -3.20 -7.24 -4.07
N CYS A 87 -3.45 -7.52 -2.80
CA CYS A 87 -3.57 -8.89 -2.31
C CYS A 87 -4.72 -9.65 -3.00
N GLN A 88 -5.89 -9.02 -3.15
CA GLN A 88 -7.04 -9.63 -3.80
C GLN A 88 -6.82 -9.81 -5.31
N PHE A 89 -6.14 -8.89 -5.98
CA PHE A 89 -5.76 -9.02 -7.39
C PHE A 89 -4.93 -10.27 -7.65
N PHE A 90 -4.03 -10.63 -6.73
CA PHE A 90 -3.23 -11.85 -6.82
C PHE A 90 -3.92 -13.09 -6.25
N GLY A 91 -5.17 -13.00 -5.79
CA GLY A 91 -5.99 -14.12 -5.38
C GLY A 91 -6.13 -14.34 -3.87
N ALA A 92 -5.63 -13.41 -3.03
CA ALA A 92 -5.88 -13.48 -1.60
C ALA A 92 -7.35 -13.18 -1.25
N THR A 93 -7.80 -13.72 -0.12
CA THR A 93 -9.11 -13.43 0.43
C THR A 93 -9.04 -12.40 1.56
N LEU A 94 -10.11 -11.65 1.74
CA LEU A 94 -10.27 -10.70 2.84
C LEU A 94 -11.26 -11.25 3.86
N TYR A 95 -11.06 -10.87 5.13
CA TYR A 95 -12.01 -11.14 6.21
C TYR A 95 -12.24 -9.88 7.05
N ASN A 96 -13.41 -9.81 7.67
CA ASN A 96 -13.73 -8.70 8.55
C ASN A 96 -13.16 -8.98 9.95
N LEU A 97 -12.47 -8.00 10.53
CA LEU A 97 -11.96 -8.11 11.89
C LEU A 97 -13.11 -8.10 12.90
N PRO A 98 -13.01 -8.87 14.00
CA PRO A 98 -14.02 -8.85 15.06
C PRO A 98 -14.23 -7.46 15.68
N GLN A 99 -13.20 -6.63 15.63
CA GLN A 99 -13.23 -5.24 16.11
C GLN A 99 -12.56 -4.32 15.09
N VAL A 100 -13.22 -3.22 14.77
CA VAL A 100 -12.66 -2.16 13.93
C VAL A 100 -11.45 -1.55 14.62
N ARG A 101 -10.37 -1.38 13.86
CA ARG A 101 -9.16 -0.68 14.31
C ARG A 101 -9.17 0.72 13.73
N HIS A 102 -9.35 1.72 14.59
CA HIS A 102 -9.37 3.11 14.15
C HIS A 102 -8.57 3.98 15.13
N GLY A 103 -7.49 4.60 14.63
CA GLY A 103 -6.59 5.40 15.45
C GLY A 103 -5.82 4.58 16.50
N GLN A 104 -5.61 3.29 16.25
CA GLN A 104 -4.92 2.40 17.19
C GLN A 104 -3.44 2.26 16.83
N ALA A 105 -2.59 2.45 17.85
CA ALA A 105 -1.18 2.12 17.74
C ALA A 105 -0.96 0.61 17.93
N ARG A 106 -0.12 0.01 17.09
CA ARG A 106 0.33 -1.39 17.23
C ARG A 106 1.80 -1.50 16.85
N GLN A 107 2.47 -2.49 17.40
CA GLN A 107 3.82 -2.85 16.98
C GLN A 107 3.76 -3.81 15.81
N ILE A 108 4.50 -3.52 14.75
CA ILE A 108 4.74 -4.53 13.69
C ILE A 108 6.03 -5.27 13.94
N LYS A 109 6.09 -6.48 13.38
CA LYS A 109 7.30 -7.29 13.29
C LYS A 109 7.61 -7.53 11.81
N VAL A 110 8.73 -6.98 11.35
CA VAL A 110 9.27 -7.24 10.02
C VAL A 110 9.79 -8.67 9.96
N ARG A 111 9.40 -9.42 8.94
CA ARG A 111 9.68 -10.87 8.81
C ARG A 111 10.64 -11.21 7.69
N SER A 112 10.87 -10.31 6.74
CA SER A 112 11.74 -10.57 5.59
C SER A 112 12.50 -9.32 5.15
N ASN A 113 13.53 -9.55 4.33
CA ASN A 113 14.32 -8.49 3.71
C ASN A 113 13.53 -7.85 2.54
N SER A 114 12.60 -6.97 2.86
CA SER A 114 11.88 -6.17 1.87
C SER A 114 12.60 -4.86 1.60
N ALA A 115 12.57 -4.41 0.35
CA ALA A 115 13.07 -3.09 -0.03
C ALA A 115 12.41 -1.97 0.79
N LEU A 116 11.11 -2.10 1.12
CA LEU A 116 10.40 -1.11 1.95
C LEU A 116 11.03 -0.93 3.33
N PHE A 117 11.54 -1.99 3.92
CA PHE A 117 12.06 -1.99 5.30
C PHE A 117 13.58 -1.88 5.36
N PHE A 118 14.24 -1.59 4.24
CA PHE A 118 15.70 -1.45 4.21
C PHE A 118 16.17 -0.35 5.18
N GLY A 119 17.06 -0.72 6.11
CA GLY A 119 17.61 0.20 7.10
C GLY A 119 16.64 0.60 8.23
N LEU A 120 15.42 0.04 8.28
CA LEU A 120 14.48 0.28 9.36
C LEU A 120 14.62 -0.74 10.50
N PRO A 121 14.17 -0.41 11.72
CA PRO A 121 14.09 -1.38 12.81
C PRO A 121 13.19 -2.56 12.43
N THR A 122 13.48 -3.74 12.98
CA THR A 122 12.66 -4.94 12.78
C THR A 122 11.32 -4.90 13.52
N GLN A 123 11.17 -3.95 14.45
CA GLN A 123 9.92 -3.66 15.17
C GLN A 123 9.79 -2.15 15.33
N PHE A 124 8.60 -1.61 15.06
CA PHE A 124 8.26 -0.20 15.26
C PHE A 124 6.75 0.00 15.30
N GLN A 125 6.34 1.14 15.84
CA GLN A 125 4.92 1.48 15.98
C GLN A 125 4.32 1.96 14.67
N ILE A 126 3.08 1.51 14.43
CA ILE A 126 2.26 1.89 13.27
C ILE A 126 0.85 2.28 13.69
N GLY A 127 0.18 3.10 12.87
CA GLY A 127 -1.22 3.50 13.03
C GLY A 127 -2.16 2.67 12.16
N LEU A 128 -3.22 2.14 12.77
CA LEU A 128 -4.23 1.31 12.13
C LEU A 128 -5.59 2.02 12.05
N TYR A 129 -6.26 1.88 10.87
CA TYR A 129 -7.54 2.51 10.54
C TYR A 129 -8.38 1.60 9.63
N HIS A 130 -8.52 0.31 9.97
CA HIS A 130 -9.19 -0.66 9.09
C HIS A 130 -10.11 -1.62 9.85
N SER A 131 -11.13 -2.14 9.16
CA SER A 131 -12.02 -3.20 9.63
C SER A 131 -11.83 -4.51 8.83
N TRP A 132 -11.26 -4.44 7.63
CA TRP A 132 -10.93 -5.59 6.81
C TRP A 132 -9.44 -5.89 6.86
N ALA A 133 -9.08 -7.17 6.76
CA ALA A 133 -7.70 -7.64 6.69
C ALA A 133 -7.56 -8.76 5.66
N VAL A 134 -6.33 -8.95 5.18
CA VAL A 134 -5.98 -10.05 4.27
C VAL A 134 -5.79 -11.33 5.07
N SER A 135 -6.42 -12.41 4.60
CA SER A 135 -6.29 -13.73 5.21
C SER A 135 -4.91 -14.33 4.94
N GLN A 136 -4.36 -15.00 5.94
CA GLN A 136 -3.17 -15.84 5.76
C GLN A 136 -3.52 -17.20 5.13
N GLN A 137 -4.79 -17.64 5.23
CA GLN A 137 -5.23 -18.87 4.63
C GLN A 137 -5.19 -18.74 3.11
N ASP A 138 -4.58 -19.73 2.44
CA ASP A 138 -4.42 -19.76 0.98
C ASP A 138 -3.78 -18.49 0.41
N PHE A 139 -2.82 -17.90 1.16
CA PHE A 139 -2.11 -16.69 0.73
C PHE A 139 -1.36 -16.96 -0.58
N PRO A 140 -1.50 -16.10 -1.60
CA PRO A 140 -0.97 -16.33 -2.94
C PRO A 140 0.54 -16.57 -2.95
N PRO A 141 1.04 -17.63 -3.62
CA PRO A 141 2.46 -17.98 -3.63
C PRO A 141 3.35 -16.94 -4.33
N GLN A 142 2.77 -16.08 -5.18
CA GLN A 142 3.47 -14.98 -5.83
C GLN A 142 3.82 -13.84 -4.86
N LEU A 143 3.09 -13.76 -3.74
CA LEU A 143 3.30 -12.76 -2.72
C LEU A 143 4.13 -13.31 -1.55
N GLU A 144 4.75 -12.42 -0.82
CA GLU A 144 5.46 -12.68 0.42
C GLU A 144 4.95 -11.76 1.52
N ILE A 145 4.62 -12.32 2.68
CA ILE A 145 4.27 -11.55 3.86
C ILE A 145 5.56 -10.99 4.46
N THR A 146 5.72 -9.67 4.45
CA THR A 146 6.95 -9.00 4.90
C THR A 146 6.86 -8.43 6.30
N ALA A 147 5.65 -8.21 6.82
CA ALA A 147 5.44 -7.82 8.22
C ALA A 147 4.05 -8.25 8.72
N THR A 148 3.97 -8.52 10.03
CA THR A 148 2.72 -8.80 10.74
C THR A 148 2.67 -8.01 12.04
N CYS A 149 1.49 -7.86 12.63
CA CYS A 149 1.33 -7.37 14.01
C CYS A 149 1.16 -8.53 15.02
N GLU A 150 0.94 -8.18 16.27
CA GLU A 150 0.85 -9.13 17.42
C GLU A 150 -0.22 -10.22 17.23
N ASP A 151 -1.32 -9.91 16.54
CA ASP A 151 -2.42 -10.85 16.28
C ASP A 151 -2.21 -11.64 14.97
N ASP A 152 -0.98 -11.69 14.46
CA ASP A 152 -0.61 -12.30 13.18
C ASP A 152 -1.34 -11.74 11.95
N VAL A 153 -2.01 -10.59 12.06
CA VAL A 153 -2.62 -9.89 10.92
C VAL A 153 -1.51 -9.40 9.98
N ILE A 154 -1.68 -9.65 8.69
CA ILE A 154 -0.74 -9.20 7.66
C ILE A 154 -0.72 -7.67 7.64
N MET A 155 0.46 -7.10 7.89
CA MET A 155 0.66 -5.64 7.90
C MET A 155 1.44 -5.15 6.69
N ALA A 156 2.21 -6.02 6.03
CA ALA A 156 2.86 -5.69 4.78
C ALA A 156 3.11 -6.94 3.93
N MET A 157 3.10 -6.73 2.63
CA MET A 157 3.47 -7.74 1.64
C MET A 157 4.30 -7.13 0.52
N GLN A 158 5.02 -8.00 -0.19
CA GLN A 158 5.64 -7.69 -1.48
C GLN A 158 5.38 -8.80 -2.49
N HIS A 159 5.38 -8.47 -3.77
CA HIS A 159 5.45 -9.47 -4.83
C HIS A 159 6.88 -10.00 -4.95
N ARG A 160 7.05 -11.32 -5.17
CA ARG A 160 8.39 -11.95 -5.16
C ARG A 160 9.30 -11.53 -6.31
N HIS A 161 8.74 -11.06 -7.42
CA HIS A 161 9.48 -10.76 -8.64
C HIS A 161 9.21 -9.37 -9.24
N LEU A 162 8.10 -8.74 -8.87
CA LEU A 162 7.69 -7.43 -9.38
C LEU A 162 7.87 -6.37 -8.28
N PRO A 163 8.13 -5.10 -8.65
CA PRO A 163 8.23 -4.01 -7.67
C PRO A 163 6.84 -3.58 -7.18
N ILE A 164 6.13 -4.52 -6.54
CA ILE A 164 4.78 -4.33 -6.01
C ILE A 164 4.80 -4.59 -4.51
N PHE A 165 4.33 -3.61 -3.77
CA PHE A 165 4.37 -3.58 -2.32
C PHE A 165 3.02 -3.16 -1.76
N GLY A 166 2.69 -3.64 -0.57
CA GLY A 166 1.48 -3.23 0.13
C GLY A 166 1.69 -3.12 1.62
N VAL A 167 1.09 -2.11 2.24
CA VAL A 167 1.06 -1.92 3.69
C VAL A 167 -0.38 -1.72 4.15
N GLN A 168 -0.81 -2.49 5.17
CA GLN A 168 -2.17 -2.38 5.74
C GLN A 168 -2.30 -1.15 6.64
N PHE A 169 -1.21 -0.72 7.25
CA PHE A 169 -1.16 0.47 8.10
C PHE A 169 -1.00 1.76 7.28
N HIS A 170 -1.17 2.89 7.95
CA HIS A 170 -1.08 4.23 7.36
C HIS A 170 0.31 4.83 7.64
N PRO A 171 1.26 4.81 6.67
CA PRO A 171 2.59 5.39 6.85
C PRO A 171 2.55 6.91 7.04
N GLU A 172 1.51 7.57 6.56
CA GLU A 172 1.26 9.01 6.70
C GLU A 172 0.70 9.43 8.05
N SER A 173 0.24 8.47 8.85
CA SER A 173 -0.29 8.75 10.19
C SER A 173 0.82 9.20 11.13
N TYR A 174 0.54 10.20 11.97
CA TYR A 174 1.44 10.64 13.04
C TYR A 174 1.76 9.53 14.05
N ILE A 175 0.95 8.46 14.09
CA ILE A 175 1.19 7.29 14.93
C ILE A 175 2.32 6.41 14.35
N SER A 176 2.55 6.47 13.04
CA SER A 176 3.51 5.62 12.33
C SER A 176 4.93 6.22 12.36
N GLU A 177 5.82 5.59 13.15
CA GLU A 177 7.17 6.14 13.40
C GLU A 177 8.07 6.17 12.16
N GLN A 178 7.97 5.18 11.27
CA GLN A 178 8.91 4.98 10.16
C GLN A 178 8.28 5.30 8.78
N GLY A 179 7.13 5.98 8.76
CA GLY A 179 6.38 6.19 7.53
C GLY A 179 7.15 6.91 6.44
N LYS A 180 7.86 8.00 6.80
CA LYS A 180 8.69 8.75 5.83
C LYS A 180 9.81 7.91 5.25
N ALA A 181 10.52 7.15 6.08
CA ALA A 181 11.62 6.31 5.63
C ALA A 181 11.14 5.15 4.74
N LEU A 182 9.96 4.58 5.04
CA LEU A 182 9.31 3.56 4.21
C LEU A 182 8.98 4.09 2.81
N ILE A 183 8.37 5.27 2.72
CA ILE A 183 8.07 5.91 1.44
C ILE A 183 9.37 6.24 0.69
N ALA A 184 10.40 6.76 1.37
CA ALA A 184 11.70 7.03 0.77
C ALA A 184 12.36 5.77 0.18
N ASN A 185 12.19 4.62 0.83
CA ASN A 185 12.69 3.34 0.34
C ASN A 185 11.92 2.90 -0.91
N TRP A 186 10.58 2.99 -0.90
CA TRP A 186 9.77 2.65 -2.06
C TRP A 186 10.09 3.49 -3.29
N LEU A 187 10.28 4.80 -3.13
CA LEU A 187 10.60 5.70 -4.26
C LEU A 187 11.93 5.39 -4.97
N LYS A 188 12.73 4.48 -4.41
CA LYS A 188 14.00 4.01 -5.00
C LYS A 188 13.89 2.66 -5.73
N THR A 189 12.69 2.05 -5.75
CA THR A 189 12.46 0.71 -6.34
C THR A 189 12.18 0.71 -7.83
#